data_6c4fdd43eec96a5ac539074ea764f558
#
_entry.id   6c4fdd43eec96a5ac539074ea764f558
#
_cell.length_a   1.000
_cell.length_b   1.000
_cell.length_c   1.000
_cell.angle_alpha   90.00
_cell.angle_beta   90.00
_cell.angle_gamma   90.00
#
_symmetry.space_group_name_H-M   'P 1'
#
loop_
_entity.id
_entity.type
_entity.pdbx_description
1 polymer ?
#
loop_
_entity_poly.entity_id
_entity_poly.type
_entity_poly.pdbx_seq_one_letter_code
_entity_poly.pdbx_strand_id
1 'polypeptide(L)'
;MAEKSDKDKAIELALAQIEKNFGKGAIMKMGEIGANSIETIPTGSVSLDVALGGGVPKGRIVEIFGPESSGKTTLSLHILAEAQKKGGTVAFIDAEHALDPEYAKKIGVNVDD
;
A
#
# COMPACT_ATOMS: atom_id res chain seq x y z
N MET A 1 -27.07 -20.42 23.59
CA MET A 1 -25.65 -20.06 23.56
C MET A 1 -24.83 -21.37 23.58
N ALA A 2 -23.97 -21.57 22.63
CA ALA A 2 -23.10 -22.71 22.63
C ALA A 2 -22.06 -22.56 23.76
N GLU A 3 -21.91 -23.59 24.60
CA GLU A 3 -20.83 -23.63 25.59
C GLU A 3 -19.48 -23.59 24.84
N LYS A 4 -18.59 -22.67 25.24
CA LYS A 4 -17.23 -22.66 24.75
C LYS A 4 -16.55 -23.96 25.08
N SER A 5 -15.98 -24.62 24.11
CA SER A 5 -15.23 -25.84 24.32
C SER A 5 -14.02 -25.61 25.23
N ASP A 6 -13.54 -26.62 25.92
CA ASP A 6 -12.34 -26.52 26.77
C ASP A 6 -11.12 -26.06 25.94
N LYS A 7 -11.11 -26.40 24.65
CA LYS A 7 -10.11 -25.95 23.69
C LYS A 7 -10.17 -24.43 23.46
N ASP A 8 -11.36 -23.85 23.32
CA ASP A 8 -11.54 -22.42 23.14
C ASP A 8 -11.10 -21.64 24.38
N LYS A 9 -11.42 -22.13 25.55
CA LYS A 9 -10.97 -21.55 26.83
C LYS A 9 -9.44 -21.58 26.96
N ALA A 10 -8.81 -22.67 26.56
CA ALA A 10 -7.34 -22.78 26.57
C ALA A 10 -6.68 -21.81 25.62
N ILE A 11 -7.25 -21.59 24.42
CA ILE A 11 -6.76 -20.62 23.45
C ILE A 11 -6.90 -19.19 24.00
N GLU A 12 -8.06 -18.85 24.59
CA GLU A 12 -8.26 -17.53 25.19
C GLU A 12 -7.27 -17.22 26.31
N LEU A 13 -6.97 -18.19 27.15
CA LEU A 13 -5.98 -18.06 28.22
C LEU A 13 -4.57 -17.85 27.64
N ALA A 14 -4.20 -18.59 26.61
CA ALA A 14 -2.90 -18.43 25.93
C ALA A 14 -2.77 -17.05 25.28
N LEU A 15 -3.80 -16.56 24.60
CA LEU A 15 -3.82 -15.22 24.02
C LEU A 15 -3.67 -14.14 25.08
N ALA A 16 -4.42 -14.24 26.18
CA ALA A 16 -4.35 -13.29 27.29
C ALA A 16 -2.96 -13.28 27.94
N GLN A 17 -2.29 -14.41 28.04
CA GLN A 17 -0.95 -14.50 28.59
C GLN A 17 0.10 -13.86 27.68
N ILE A 18 -0.04 -14.02 26.36
CA ILE A 18 0.84 -13.36 25.37
C ILE A 18 0.66 -11.84 25.44
N GLU A 19 -0.57 -11.36 25.50
CA GLU A 19 -0.83 -9.92 25.64
C GLU A 19 -0.26 -9.35 26.95
N LYS A 20 -0.35 -10.10 28.05
CA LYS A 20 0.22 -9.70 29.33
C LYS A 20 1.75 -9.59 29.29
N ASN A 21 2.41 -10.51 28.57
CA ASN A 21 3.87 -10.58 28.53
C ASN A 21 4.47 -9.62 27.50
N PHE A 22 3.80 -9.34 26.39
CA PHE A 22 4.34 -8.59 25.24
C PHE A 22 3.58 -7.31 24.92
N GLY A 23 2.50 -7.02 25.63
CA GLY A 23 1.69 -5.82 25.44
C GLY A 23 0.42 -6.05 24.64
N LYS A 24 -0.51 -5.13 24.79
CA LYS A 24 -1.80 -5.18 24.10
C LYS A 24 -1.60 -5.07 22.59
N GLY A 25 -2.22 -5.97 21.83
CA GLY A 25 -2.10 -6.01 20.37
C GLY A 25 -0.90 -6.79 19.84
N ALA A 26 -0.10 -7.44 20.72
CA ALA A 26 1.01 -8.32 20.31
C ALA A 26 0.53 -9.57 19.58
N ILE A 27 -0.70 -10.00 19.82
CA ILE A 27 -1.34 -11.13 19.16
C ILE A 27 -2.83 -10.83 18.97
N MET A 28 -3.39 -11.30 17.86
CA MET A 28 -4.83 -11.20 17.59
C MET A 28 -5.25 -12.33 16.66
N LYS A 29 -6.52 -12.69 16.68
CA LYS A 29 -7.08 -13.64 15.70
C LYS A 29 -7.20 -12.96 14.34
N MET A 30 -6.88 -13.65 13.26
CA MET A 30 -6.97 -13.08 11.90
C MET A 30 -8.36 -12.56 11.56
N GLY A 31 -9.43 -13.16 12.07
CA GLY A 31 -10.80 -12.69 11.87
C GLY A 31 -11.16 -11.42 12.66
N GLU A 32 -10.37 -11.06 13.68
CA GLU A 32 -10.53 -9.85 14.47
C GLU A 32 -9.67 -8.68 13.94
N ILE A 33 -8.77 -8.98 13.01
CA ILE A 33 -8.10 -7.94 12.21
C ILE A 33 -9.21 -7.28 11.40
N GLY A 34 -9.82 -6.25 11.97
CA GLY A 34 -10.65 -5.35 11.20
C GLY A 34 -9.84 -4.93 9.98
N ALA A 35 -10.49 -4.74 8.84
CA ALA A 35 -9.85 -4.19 7.67
C ALA A 35 -9.20 -2.86 8.08
N ASN A 36 -7.97 -2.92 8.58
CA ASN A 36 -7.11 -1.76 8.69
C ASN A 36 -6.95 -1.29 7.24
N SER A 37 -7.77 -0.33 6.86
CA SER A 37 -7.67 0.30 5.56
C SER A 37 -6.30 0.95 5.49
N ILE A 38 -5.35 0.25 4.88
CA ILE A 38 -4.04 0.82 4.56
C ILE A 38 -4.30 2.00 3.64
N GLU A 39 -3.81 3.15 4.01
CA GLU A 39 -3.92 4.34 3.19
C GLU A 39 -3.14 4.13 1.89
N THR A 40 -3.76 4.42 0.75
CA THR A 40 -3.21 4.13 -0.58
C THR A 40 -3.16 5.39 -1.44
N ILE A 41 -2.29 5.34 -2.45
CA ILE A 41 -2.23 6.32 -3.54
C ILE A 41 -2.72 5.61 -4.80
N PRO A 42 -3.73 6.13 -5.52
CA PRO A 42 -4.19 5.54 -6.77
C PRO A 42 -3.06 5.45 -7.80
N THR A 43 -3.13 4.46 -8.67
CA THR A 43 -2.16 4.30 -9.76
C THR A 43 -2.54 5.09 -11.01
N GLY A 44 -3.75 5.63 -11.07
CA GLY A 44 -4.32 6.22 -12.29
C GLY A 44 -5.02 5.21 -13.19
N SER A 45 -4.92 3.93 -12.90
CA SER A 45 -5.64 2.84 -13.59
C SER A 45 -6.69 2.26 -12.66
N VAL A 46 -7.97 2.39 -13.01
CA VAL A 46 -9.08 1.91 -12.18
C VAL A 46 -9.00 0.39 -11.98
N SER A 47 -8.71 -0.36 -13.01
CA SER A 47 -8.62 -1.82 -12.92
C SER A 47 -7.45 -2.29 -12.05
N LEU A 48 -6.32 -1.61 -12.12
CA LEU A 48 -5.17 -1.91 -11.27
C LEU A 48 -5.45 -1.52 -9.81
N ASP A 49 -6.07 -0.38 -9.58
CA ASP A 49 -6.45 0.06 -8.23
C ASP A 49 -7.41 -0.92 -7.55
N VAL A 50 -8.39 -1.43 -8.30
CA VAL A 50 -9.29 -2.48 -7.79
C VAL A 50 -8.52 -3.74 -7.42
N ALA A 51 -7.60 -4.18 -8.29
CA ALA A 51 -6.78 -5.36 -8.03
C ALA A 51 -5.84 -5.20 -6.82
N LEU A 52 -5.37 -3.98 -6.55
CA LEU A 52 -4.50 -3.66 -5.43
C LEU A 52 -5.26 -3.28 -4.14
N GLY A 53 -6.58 -3.21 -4.19
CA GLY A 53 -7.38 -2.77 -3.05
C GLY A 53 -7.36 -1.27 -2.78
N GLY A 54 -7.15 -0.45 -3.84
CA GLY A 54 -7.21 1.01 -3.78
C GLY A 54 -6.00 1.74 -4.38
N GLY A 55 -4.92 1.05 -4.63
CA GLY A 55 -3.68 1.61 -5.18
C GLY A 55 -2.44 1.14 -4.47
N VAL A 56 -1.35 1.88 -4.60
CA VAL A 56 -0.09 1.57 -3.91
C VAL A 56 -0.15 1.99 -2.43
N PRO A 57 0.35 1.16 -1.51
CA PRO A 57 0.27 1.47 -0.08
C PRO A 57 1.20 2.63 0.29
N LYS A 58 0.70 3.57 1.09
CA LYS A 58 1.52 4.62 1.69
C LYS A 58 2.46 4.05 2.75
N GLY A 59 3.63 4.66 2.88
CA GLY A 59 4.62 4.29 3.88
C GLY A 59 5.29 2.93 3.62
N ARG A 60 5.30 2.47 2.38
CA ARG A 60 5.91 1.21 1.95
C ARG A 60 6.81 1.43 0.74
N ILE A 61 7.78 0.54 0.57
CA ILE A 61 8.58 0.44 -0.65
C ILE A 61 7.83 -0.50 -1.60
N VAL A 62 7.61 -0.03 -2.82
CA VAL A 62 6.95 -0.81 -3.88
C VAL A 62 7.94 -1.03 -5.01
N GLU A 63 8.13 -2.27 -5.41
CA GLU A 63 8.93 -2.63 -6.57
C GLU A 63 8.02 -2.84 -7.79
N ILE A 64 8.37 -2.16 -8.89
CA ILE A 64 7.71 -2.34 -10.20
C ILE A 64 8.75 -2.86 -11.15
N PHE A 65 8.56 -4.07 -11.65
CA PHE A 65 9.51 -4.73 -12.53
C PHE A 65 8.85 -5.31 -13.77
N GLY A 66 9.63 -5.50 -14.80
CA GLY A 66 9.19 -6.05 -16.08
C GLY A 66 10.21 -5.79 -17.17
N PRO A 67 9.99 -6.31 -18.38
CA PRO A 67 10.86 -6.09 -19.53
C PRO A 67 10.87 -4.62 -19.97
N GLU A 68 11.83 -4.25 -20.80
CA GLU A 68 11.90 -2.92 -21.40
C GLU A 68 10.62 -2.60 -22.16
N SER A 69 10.24 -1.32 -22.17
CA SER A 69 9.02 -0.82 -22.86
C SER A 69 7.71 -1.45 -22.37
N SER A 70 7.66 -1.94 -21.16
CA SER A 70 6.45 -2.53 -20.55
C SER A 70 5.55 -1.52 -19.82
N GLY A 71 5.96 -0.26 -19.72
CA GLY A 71 5.17 0.79 -19.05
C GLY A 71 5.51 1.05 -17.59
N LYS A 72 6.64 0.56 -17.08
CA LYS A 72 7.07 0.78 -15.69
C LYS A 72 7.19 2.26 -15.34
N THR A 73 7.92 3.02 -16.16
CA THR A 73 8.09 4.46 -15.97
C THR A 73 6.77 5.20 -16.12
N THR A 74 5.97 4.85 -17.10
CA THR A 74 4.62 5.42 -17.32
C THR A 74 3.74 5.22 -16.10
N LEU A 75 3.70 4.03 -15.55
CA LEU A 75 2.93 3.73 -14.32
C LEU A 75 3.45 4.54 -13.14
N SER A 76 4.77 4.61 -12.96
CA SER A 76 5.39 5.40 -11.89
C SER A 76 5.03 6.88 -11.99
N LEU A 77 5.04 7.46 -13.19
CA LEU A 77 4.66 8.86 -13.41
C LEU A 77 3.18 9.10 -13.11
N HIS A 78 2.29 8.18 -13.44
CA HIS A 78 0.88 8.27 -13.05
C HIS A 78 0.69 8.25 -11.54
N ILE A 79 1.44 7.41 -10.82
CA ILE A 79 1.41 7.36 -9.36
C ILE A 79 1.89 8.68 -8.76
N LEU A 80 2.97 9.27 -9.29
CA LEU A 80 3.44 10.59 -8.87
C LEU A 80 2.39 11.67 -9.08
N ALA A 81 1.74 11.69 -10.25
CA ALA A 81 0.68 12.64 -10.55
C ALA A 81 -0.50 12.51 -9.57
N GLU A 82 -0.90 11.30 -9.24
CA GLU A 82 -1.96 11.06 -8.26
C GLU A 82 -1.56 11.47 -6.83
N ALA A 83 -0.30 11.27 -6.45
CA ALA A 83 0.22 11.75 -5.18
C ALA A 83 0.20 13.28 -5.09
N GLN A 84 0.59 13.98 -6.15
CA GLN A 84 0.52 15.45 -6.21
C GLN A 84 -0.92 15.97 -6.12
N LYS A 85 -1.89 15.32 -6.78
CA LYS A 85 -3.31 15.65 -6.67
C LYS A 85 -3.83 15.59 -5.22
N LYS A 86 -3.23 14.74 -4.40
CA LYS A 86 -3.53 14.63 -2.96
C LYS A 86 -2.73 15.62 -2.10
N GLY A 87 -2.00 16.55 -2.70
CA GLY A 87 -1.20 17.54 -2.00
C GLY A 87 0.18 17.05 -1.56
N GLY A 88 0.62 15.89 -2.07
CA GLY A 88 1.94 15.35 -1.77
C GLY A 88 3.04 16.01 -2.62
N THR A 89 4.24 16.10 -2.06
CA THR A 89 5.46 16.44 -2.78
C THR A 89 6.10 15.17 -3.28
N VAL A 90 6.55 15.16 -4.54
CA VAL A 90 7.12 13.97 -5.17
C VAL A 90 8.53 14.24 -5.68
N ALA A 91 9.33 13.17 -5.78
CA ALA A 91 10.65 13.24 -6.38
C ALA A 91 10.85 12.04 -7.31
N PHE A 92 11.49 12.27 -8.42
CA PHE A 92 11.86 11.23 -9.38
C PHE A 92 13.39 11.19 -9.54
N ILE A 93 13.96 10.03 -9.23
CA ILE A 93 15.40 9.78 -9.40
C ILE A 93 15.59 8.97 -10.67
N ASP A 94 16.12 9.60 -11.71
CA ASP A 94 16.30 8.98 -13.01
C ASP A 94 17.75 8.53 -13.21
N ALA A 95 18.05 7.29 -12.84
CA ALA A 95 19.37 6.70 -13.01
C ALA A 95 19.69 6.33 -14.47
N GLU A 96 18.67 6.16 -15.30
CA GLU A 96 18.81 5.78 -16.72
C GLU A 96 18.88 6.98 -17.65
N HIS A 97 18.62 8.20 -17.17
CA HIS A 97 18.54 9.44 -17.94
C HIS A 97 17.50 9.37 -19.09
N ALA A 98 16.42 8.62 -18.88
CA ALA A 98 15.39 8.35 -19.88
C ALA A 98 14.08 9.12 -19.64
N LEU A 99 14.00 9.93 -18.59
CA LEU A 99 12.80 10.72 -18.28
C LEU A 99 12.65 11.88 -19.26
N ASP A 100 11.49 11.93 -19.90
CA ASP A 100 11.05 13.06 -20.71
C ASP A 100 10.08 13.94 -19.87
N PRO A 101 10.50 15.17 -19.48
CA PRO A 101 9.63 16.08 -18.70
C PRO A 101 8.34 16.45 -19.42
N GLU A 102 8.35 16.59 -20.75
CA GLU A 102 7.15 16.89 -21.53
C GLU A 102 6.15 15.72 -21.48
N TYR A 103 6.65 14.51 -21.54
CA TYR A 103 5.81 13.31 -21.37
C TYR A 103 5.24 13.23 -19.95
N ALA A 104 6.04 13.52 -18.92
CA ALA A 104 5.58 13.57 -17.54
C ALA A 104 4.45 14.60 -17.36
N LYS A 105 4.59 15.79 -17.94
CA LYS A 105 3.54 16.83 -17.94
C LYS A 105 2.24 16.35 -18.60
N LYS A 106 2.33 15.65 -19.73
CA LYS A 106 1.17 15.11 -20.43
C LYS A 106 0.43 14.04 -19.61
N ILE A 107 1.15 13.27 -18.81
CA ILE A 107 0.57 12.31 -17.87
C ILE A 107 -0.14 13.03 -16.71
N GLY A 108 0.28 14.23 -16.37
CA GLY A 108 -0.32 15.05 -15.33
C GLY A 108 0.61 15.36 -14.15
N VAL A 109 1.91 15.05 -14.28
CA VAL A 109 2.90 15.42 -13.26
C VAL A 109 3.20 16.92 -13.38
N ASN A 110 3.08 17.65 -12.26
CA ASN A 110 3.60 19.00 -12.18
C ASN A 110 5.12 18.92 -11.95
N VAL A 111 5.89 19.23 -12.97
CA VAL A 111 7.36 19.12 -12.95
C VAL A 111 8.06 20.32 -12.31
N ASP A 112 7.32 21.36 -12.00
CA ASP A 112 7.84 22.58 -11.40
C ASP A 112 7.77 22.54 -9.86
N ASP A 113 7.11 21.51 -9.29
CA ASP A 113 6.97 21.31 -7.84
C ASP A 113 7.91 20.16 -7.32
#